data_abfee825d6e04d291f4323f28f4ba814
#
_entry.id   abfee825d6e04d291f4323f28f4ba814
#
_cell.length_a   1.000
_cell.length_b   1.000
_cell.length_c   1.000
_cell.angle_alpha   90.00
_cell.angle_beta   90.00
_cell.angle_gamma   90.00
#
_symmetry.space_group_name_H-M   'P 1'
#
loop_
_entity.id
_entity.type
_entity.pdbx_description
1 polymer ?
#
loop_
_entity_poly.entity_id
_entity_poly.type
_entity_poly.pdbx_seq_one_letter_code
_entity_poly.pdbx_strand_id
1 'polypeptide(L)'
;MEKQIINGLKMLLMRVIVNKYTFIVFAAISLSSNIAASDPIAYLNTLGYEPAQKNLAVSKNGMVTTQHFLATSVGEKILSNGGNAYDASIAIAFTLAVVLPRAGNIGGGGFMVMYDKASERAYSIDYREKAPVLSTKDMYINQDGSFNDKQLSTFGYLASGVPGTVAGLWEVHKKF
;
A
#
# COMPACT_ATOMS: atom_id res chain seq x y z
N MET A 1 3.16 -62.39 -16.86
CA MET A 1 3.98 -62.15 -15.65
C MET A 1 4.82 -60.87 -15.79
N GLU A 2 5.49 -60.63 -16.88
CA GLU A 2 6.34 -59.42 -17.10
C GLU A 2 5.59 -58.09 -17.02
N LYS A 3 4.40 -57.96 -17.61
CA LYS A 3 3.61 -56.72 -17.56
C LYS A 3 3.16 -56.30 -16.15
N GLN A 4 2.95 -57.25 -15.26
CA GLN A 4 2.58 -56.91 -13.85
C GLN A 4 3.77 -56.41 -13.04
N ILE A 5 4.98 -56.90 -13.31
CA ILE A 5 6.20 -56.47 -12.65
C ILE A 5 6.57 -55.03 -13.07
N ILE A 6 6.43 -54.70 -14.36
CA ILE A 6 6.69 -53.36 -14.91
C ILE A 6 5.70 -52.29 -14.33
N ASN A 7 4.44 -52.66 -14.19
CA ASN A 7 3.44 -51.75 -13.61
C ASN A 7 3.64 -51.54 -12.09
N GLY A 8 4.07 -52.58 -11.36
CA GLY A 8 4.45 -52.48 -9.95
C GLY A 8 5.67 -51.57 -9.75
N LEU A 9 6.70 -51.72 -10.61
CA LEU A 9 7.89 -50.85 -10.54
C LEU A 9 7.59 -49.38 -10.87
N LYS A 10 6.74 -49.13 -11.87
CA LYS A 10 6.29 -47.75 -12.19
C LYS A 10 5.51 -47.11 -11.06
N MET A 11 4.63 -47.84 -10.38
CA MET A 11 3.90 -47.33 -9.23
C MET A 11 4.80 -47.07 -8.04
N LEU A 12 5.80 -47.91 -7.79
CA LEU A 12 6.79 -47.71 -6.73
C LEU A 12 7.69 -46.50 -7.01
N LEU A 13 8.16 -46.34 -8.22
CA LEU A 13 8.93 -45.17 -8.67
C LEU A 13 8.11 -43.87 -8.55
N MET A 14 6.84 -43.85 -8.97
CA MET A 14 5.99 -42.68 -8.78
C MET A 14 5.77 -42.35 -7.30
N ARG A 15 5.59 -43.35 -6.43
CA ARG A 15 5.46 -43.09 -4.97
C ARG A 15 6.74 -42.53 -4.36
N VAL A 16 7.90 -42.96 -4.79
CA VAL A 16 9.19 -42.44 -4.30
C VAL A 16 9.44 -41.03 -4.83
N ILE A 17 9.08 -40.72 -6.06
CA ILE A 17 9.24 -39.40 -6.66
C ILE A 17 8.27 -38.40 -5.99
N VAL A 18 6.99 -38.75 -5.82
CA VAL A 18 6.00 -37.91 -5.13
C VAL A 18 6.41 -37.64 -3.70
N ASN A 19 6.91 -38.68 -2.97
CA ASN A 19 7.34 -38.50 -1.58
C ASN A 19 8.57 -37.61 -1.46
N LYS A 20 9.50 -37.68 -2.42
CA LYS A 20 10.70 -36.84 -2.47
C LYS A 20 10.39 -35.37 -2.74
N TYR A 21 9.47 -35.09 -3.66
CA TYR A 21 9.02 -33.72 -3.95
C TYR A 21 8.10 -33.15 -2.86
N THR A 22 7.26 -33.96 -2.26
CA THR A 22 6.45 -33.56 -1.08
C THR A 22 7.32 -33.17 0.10
N PHE A 23 8.42 -33.90 0.34
CA PHE A 23 9.38 -33.56 1.40
C PHE A 23 10.15 -32.27 1.11
N ILE A 24 10.52 -32.02 -0.16
CA ILE A 24 11.20 -30.77 -0.56
C ILE A 24 10.25 -29.58 -0.45
N VAL A 25 8.97 -29.72 -0.84
CA VAL A 25 7.96 -28.65 -0.71
C VAL A 25 7.66 -28.38 0.76
N PHE A 26 7.53 -29.40 1.61
CA PHE A 26 7.36 -29.20 3.06
C PHE A 26 8.60 -28.60 3.73
N ALA A 27 9.81 -29.00 3.32
CA ALA A 27 11.05 -28.39 3.79
C ALA A 27 11.17 -26.91 3.35
N ALA A 28 10.78 -26.59 2.12
CA ALA A 28 10.78 -25.22 1.62
C ALA A 28 9.74 -24.34 2.33
N ILE A 29 8.55 -24.86 2.62
CA ILE A 29 7.49 -24.17 3.39
C ILE A 29 7.89 -24.00 4.84
N SER A 30 8.54 -25.00 5.46
CA SER A 30 9.01 -24.87 6.84
C SER A 30 10.23 -23.95 7.00
N LEU A 31 11.09 -23.82 5.96
CA LEU A 31 12.14 -22.81 5.95
C LEU A 31 11.58 -21.40 5.75
N SER A 32 10.56 -21.23 4.90
CA SER A 32 9.95 -19.91 4.67
C SER A 32 9.16 -19.40 5.88
N SER A 33 8.56 -20.27 6.68
CA SER A 33 7.84 -19.87 7.90
C SER A 33 8.76 -19.43 9.04
N ASN A 34 10.02 -19.86 9.06
CA ASN A 34 11.00 -19.43 10.06
C ASN A 34 11.72 -18.12 9.71
N ILE A 35 11.70 -17.68 8.44
CA ILE A 35 12.31 -16.42 8.02
C ILE A 35 11.37 -15.22 8.30
N ALA A 36 10.05 -15.45 8.36
CA ALA A 36 9.06 -14.38 8.50
C ALA A 36 8.92 -13.82 9.93
N ALA A 37 9.59 -14.37 10.93
CA ALA A 37 9.35 -14.01 12.33
C ALA A 37 10.56 -13.45 13.09
N SER A 38 11.77 -13.41 12.53
CA SER A 38 12.93 -13.24 13.38
C SER A 38 13.69 -11.92 13.29
N ASP A 39 13.75 -11.21 12.21
CA ASP A 39 14.38 -9.88 12.15
C ASP A 39 14.13 -9.21 10.78
N PRO A 40 13.40 -8.08 10.72
CA PRO A 40 13.22 -7.34 9.47
C PRO A 40 14.54 -6.89 8.84
N ILE A 41 15.58 -6.67 9.64
CA ILE A 41 16.91 -6.26 9.18
C ILE A 41 17.63 -7.41 8.50
N ALA A 42 17.57 -8.62 9.09
CA ALA A 42 18.14 -9.82 8.49
C ALA A 42 17.52 -10.13 7.12
N TYR A 43 16.21 -9.90 6.97
CA TYR A 43 15.53 -10.04 5.67
C TYR A 43 16.03 -9.01 4.64
N LEU A 44 16.17 -7.75 5.03
CA LEU A 44 16.69 -6.70 4.15
C LEU A 44 18.14 -6.99 3.71
N ASN A 45 18.97 -7.51 4.61
CA ASN A 45 20.34 -7.92 4.29
C ASN A 45 20.38 -9.06 3.26
N THR A 46 19.43 -10.01 3.31
CA THR A 46 19.32 -11.08 2.29
C THR A 46 18.95 -10.57 0.92
N LEU A 47 18.33 -9.39 0.82
CA LEU A 47 18.00 -8.71 -0.42
C LEU A 47 19.12 -7.78 -0.91
N GLY A 48 20.29 -7.78 -0.24
CA GLY A 48 21.41 -6.89 -0.58
C GLY A 48 21.18 -5.43 -0.17
N TYR A 49 20.18 -5.17 0.68
CA TYR A 49 19.98 -3.87 1.29
C TYR A 49 20.88 -3.77 2.52
N GLU A 50 21.90 -2.94 2.44
CA GLU A 50 22.69 -2.48 3.59
C GLU A 50 22.02 -1.20 4.09
N PRO A 51 21.10 -1.26 5.08
CA PRO A 51 20.53 -0.06 5.64
C PRO A 51 21.67 0.72 6.28
N ALA A 52 21.90 1.93 5.81
CA ALA A 52 22.85 2.82 6.47
C ALA A 52 22.41 2.94 7.94
N GLN A 53 23.18 2.38 8.85
CA GLN A 53 22.85 2.28 10.28
C GLN A 53 22.43 3.62 10.92
N LYS A 54 22.81 4.73 10.30
CA LYS A 54 22.48 6.09 10.74
C LYS A 54 21.00 6.48 10.60
N ASN A 55 20.22 5.78 9.75
CA ASN A 55 18.83 6.15 9.44
C ASN A 55 17.82 5.07 9.86
N LEU A 56 18.27 4.05 10.60
CA LEU A 56 17.39 3.00 11.07
C LEU A 56 16.68 3.47 12.34
N ALA A 57 15.36 3.61 12.26
CA ALA A 57 14.51 3.82 13.41
C ALA A 57 13.83 2.51 13.78
N VAL A 58 13.89 2.14 15.06
CA VAL A 58 13.25 0.94 15.61
C VAL A 58 12.36 1.36 16.77
N SER A 59 11.13 0.90 16.80
CA SER A 59 10.20 1.15 17.91
C SER A 59 9.38 -0.10 18.21
N LYS A 60 9.08 -0.32 19.52
CA LYS A 60 8.23 -1.42 19.98
C LYS A 60 6.73 -1.05 20.01
N ASN A 61 6.43 0.23 20.16
CA ASN A 61 5.07 0.69 20.44
C ASN A 61 4.35 1.29 19.23
N GLY A 62 5.09 1.72 18.21
CA GLY A 62 4.54 2.30 17.00
C GLY A 62 5.62 3.00 16.20
N MET A 63 5.36 3.21 14.94
CA MET A 63 6.29 3.88 14.05
C MET A 63 5.54 4.78 13.08
N VAL A 64 6.13 5.91 12.77
CA VAL A 64 5.65 6.84 11.75
C VAL A 64 6.78 7.14 10.78
N THR A 65 6.50 7.10 9.50
CA THR A 65 7.41 7.57 8.46
C THR A 65 6.64 8.38 7.42
N THR A 66 7.19 9.52 7.02
CA THR A 66 6.61 10.40 6.02
C THR A 66 7.71 11.05 5.18
N GLN A 67 7.33 11.73 4.10
CA GLN A 67 8.26 12.48 3.25
C GLN A 67 8.74 13.80 3.88
N HIS A 68 8.18 14.21 5.04
CA HIS A 68 8.56 15.46 5.70
C HIS A 68 8.62 15.31 7.22
N PHE A 69 9.71 15.71 7.83
CA PHE A 69 9.98 15.49 9.26
C PHE A 69 8.92 16.11 10.18
N LEU A 70 8.34 17.27 9.82
CA LEU A 70 7.26 17.89 10.60
C LEU A 70 6.00 17.02 10.60
N ALA A 71 5.67 16.37 9.49
CA ALA A 71 4.53 15.46 9.43
C ALA A 71 4.79 14.19 10.23
N THR A 72 6.03 13.66 10.21
CA THR A 72 6.44 12.55 11.07
C THR A 72 6.28 12.91 12.55
N SER A 73 6.78 14.07 12.96
CA SER A 73 6.67 14.55 14.35
C SER A 73 5.23 14.74 14.82
N VAL A 74 4.34 15.20 13.93
CA VAL A 74 2.89 15.29 14.25
C VAL A 74 2.30 13.89 14.47
N GLY A 75 2.60 12.93 13.59
CA GLY A 75 2.14 11.56 13.75
C GLY A 75 2.62 10.89 15.04
N GLU A 76 3.90 11.06 15.37
CA GLU A 76 4.48 10.59 16.65
C GLU A 76 3.78 11.20 17.86
N LYS A 77 3.49 12.49 17.80
CA LYS A 77 2.80 13.20 18.89
C LYS A 77 1.37 12.68 19.09
N ILE A 78 0.64 12.40 18.01
CA ILE A 78 -0.70 11.80 18.09
C ILE A 78 -0.64 10.43 18.77
N LEU A 79 0.26 9.55 18.31
CA LEU A 79 0.43 8.21 18.90
C LEU A 79 0.87 8.27 20.37
N SER A 80 1.80 9.17 20.71
CA SER A 80 2.29 9.34 22.09
C SER A 80 1.21 9.86 23.04
N ASN A 81 0.24 10.59 22.54
CA ASN A 81 -0.91 11.10 23.30
C ASN A 81 -2.07 10.09 23.40
N GLY A 82 -1.89 8.86 22.91
CA GLY A 82 -2.90 7.81 22.98
C GLY A 82 -3.85 7.75 21.79
N GLY A 83 -3.63 8.54 20.75
CA GLY A 83 -4.33 8.40 19.46
C GLY A 83 -3.94 7.12 18.74
N ASN A 84 -4.79 6.64 17.85
CA ASN A 84 -4.56 5.47 17.06
C ASN A 84 -3.83 5.79 15.72
N ALA A 85 -3.53 4.77 14.92
CA ALA A 85 -2.87 4.94 13.63
C ALA A 85 -3.73 5.72 12.62
N TYR A 86 -5.04 5.66 12.73
CA TYR A 86 -5.97 6.41 11.86
C TYR A 86 -5.91 7.90 12.19
N ASP A 87 -5.97 8.27 13.47
CA ASP A 87 -5.81 9.66 13.94
C ASP A 87 -4.47 10.24 13.49
N ALA A 88 -3.39 9.46 13.68
CA ALA A 88 -2.05 9.87 13.24
C ALA A 88 -1.99 10.09 11.72
N SER A 89 -2.57 9.19 10.92
CA SER A 89 -2.58 9.29 9.45
C SER A 89 -3.34 10.53 8.96
N ILE A 90 -4.46 10.86 9.60
CA ILE A 90 -5.27 12.04 9.29
C ILE A 90 -4.47 13.31 9.59
N ALA A 91 -3.89 13.40 10.79
CA ALA A 91 -3.08 14.56 11.19
C ALA A 91 -1.85 14.75 10.30
N ILE A 92 -1.20 13.65 9.90
CA ILE A 92 -0.10 13.63 8.94
C ILE A 92 -0.55 14.18 7.58
N ALA A 93 -1.70 13.72 7.06
CA ALA A 93 -2.20 14.14 5.76
C ALA A 93 -2.47 15.66 5.72
N PHE A 94 -3.10 16.23 6.75
CA PHE A 94 -3.30 17.67 6.86
C PHE A 94 -1.98 18.43 7.04
N THR A 95 -1.02 17.87 7.76
CA THR A 95 0.31 18.50 7.89
C THR A 95 1.04 18.52 6.55
N LEU A 96 1.02 17.40 5.82
CA LEU A 96 1.62 17.33 4.48
C LEU A 96 0.97 18.29 3.50
N ALA A 97 -0.32 18.56 3.60
CA ALA A 97 -1.00 19.56 2.78
C ALA A 97 -0.43 20.98 2.95
N VAL A 98 0.22 21.26 4.10
CA VAL A 98 0.88 22.54 4.37
C VAL A 98 2.37 22.50 4.03
N VAL A 99 3.10 21.45 4.46
CA VAL A 99 4.57 21.42 4.38
C VAL A 99 5.09 20.79 3.08
N LEU A 100 4.23 20.06 2.36
CA LEU A 100 4.57 19.41 1.10
C LEU A 100 3.39 19.47 0.09
N PRO A 101 2.85 20.66 -0.21
CA PRO A 101 1.58 20.80 -0.95
C PRO A 101 1.61 20.24 -2.38
N ARG A 102 2.79 20.09 -2.97
CA ARG A 102 2.96 19.51 -4.31
C ARG A 102 2.65 18.02 -4.39
N ALA A 103 2.71 17.29 -3.26
CA ALA A 103 2.53 15.84 -3.21
C ALA A 103 1.26 15.43 -2.44
N GLY A 104 0.62 16.36 -1.74
CA GLY A 104 -0.63 16.12 -1.02
C GLY A 104 -1.23 17.43 -0.55
N ASN A 105 -2.51 17.65 -0.79
CA ASN A 105 -3.20 18.88 -0.40
C ASN A 105 -4.70 18.64 -0.27
N ILE A 106 -5.41 19.63 0.31
CA ILE A 106 -6.87 19.57 0.49
C ILE A 106 -7.66 19.67 -0.82
N GLY A 107 -7.05 20.20 -1.87
CA GLY A 107 -7.64 20.28 -3.21
C GLY A 107 -7.42 19.02 -4.06
N GLY A 108 -6.77 18.02 -3.50
CA GLY A 108 -6.45 16.75 -4.16
C GLY A 108 -7.32 15.60 -3.68
N GLY A 109 -6.76 14.43 -3.80
CA GLY A 109 -7.35 13.16 -3.36
C GLY A 109 -6.28 12.12 -3.04
N GLY A 110 -6.68 10.87 -2.90
CA GLY A 110 -5.74 9.79 -2.63
C GLY A 110 -6.42 8.46 -2.36
N PHE A 111 -5.58 7.55 -1.89
CA PHE A 111 -5.98 6.22 -1.47
C PHE A 111 -5.41 5.93 -0.09
N MET A 112 -6.13 5.17 0.71
CA MET A 112 -5.63 4.68 1.98
C MET A 112 -5.90 3.19 2.09
N VAL A 113 -4.89 2.43 2.55
CA VAL A 113 -5.02 1.02 2.91
C VAL A 113 -4.72 0.92 4.41
N MET A 114 -5.59 0.22 5.11
CA MET A 114 -5.57 0.12 6.56
C MET A 114 -5.75 -1.32 6.99
N TYR A 115 -5.12 -1.71 8.08
CA TYR A 115 -5.39 -2.97 8.75
C TYR A 115 -5.82 -2.70 10.19
N ASP A 116 -7.00 -3.16 10.54
CA ASP A 116 -7.52 -3.05 11.90
C ASP A 116 -7.30 -4.37 12.66
N LYS A 117 -6.43 -4.32 13.65
CA LYS A 117 -6.08 -5.50 14.46
C LYS A 117 -7.25 -5.99 15.30
N ALA A 118 -8.14 -5.11 15.74
CA ALA A 118 -9.27 -5.49 16.59
C ALA A 118 -10.29 -6.37 15.85
N SER A 119 -10.57 -6.02 14.59
CA SER A 119 -11.47 -6.81 13.71
C SER A 119 -10.72 -7.83 12.84
N GLU A 120 -9.40 -7.82 12.83
CA GLU A 120 -8.52 -8.61 11.94
C GLU A 120 -8.84 -8.44 10.44
N ARG A 121 -9.24 -7.23 10.05
CA ARG A 121 -9.65 -6.92 8.68
C ARG A 121 -8.82 -5.81 8.06
N ALA A 122 -8.56 -5.97 6.77
CA ALA A 122 -8.02 -4.92 5.92
C ALA A 122 -9.18 -4.10 5.31
N TYR A 123 -8.95 -2.80 5.22
CA TYR A 123 -9.86 -1.84 4.59
C TYR A 123 -9.09 -1.03 3.57
N SER A 124 -9.77 -0.61 2.52
CA SER A 124 -9.29 0.39 1.59
C SER A 124 -10.34 1.47 1.40
N ILE A 125 -9.88 2.69 1.23
CA ILE A 125 -10.73 3.82 0.86
C ILE A 125 -10.11 4.53 -0.34
N ASP A 126 -10.95 4.75 -1.33
CA ASP A 126 -10.65 5.55 -2.51
C ASP A 126 -11.34 6.92 -2.35
N TYR A 127 -10.53 7.94 -2.16
CA TYR A 127 -10.98 9.33 -2.10
C TYR A 127 -10.29 10.19 -3.16
N ARG A 128 -9.93 9.55 -4.27
CA ARG A 128 -9.39 10.26 -5.44
C ARG A 128 -10.38 11.32 -5.95
N GLU A 129 -9.85 12.31 -6.64
CA GLU A 129 -10.63 13.33 -7.30
C GLU A 129 -11.59 12.74 -8.34
N LYS A 130 -12.74 13.32 -8.46
CA LYS A 130 -13.73 12.94 -9.47
C LYS A 130 -13.90 14.06 -10.50
N ALA A 131 -14.29 13.68 -11.70
CA ALA A 131 -14.72 14.66 -12.68
C ALA A 131 -15.98 15.40 -12.17
N PRO A 132 -16.10 16.71 -12.42
CA PRO A 132 -17.34 17.44 -12.15
C PRO A 132 -18.54 16.81 -12.87
N VAL A 133 -19.74 16.90 -12.27
CA VAL A 133 -20.96 16.25 -12.80
C VAL A 133 -21.28 16.69 -14.24
N LEU A 134 -20.95 17.92 -14.61
CA LEU A 134 -21.18 18.46 -15.95
C LEU A 134 -20.05 18.16 -16.96
N SER A 135 -19.03 17.41 -16.54
CA SER A 135 -17.95 17.02 -17.46
C SER A 135 -18.43 16.04 -18.50
N THR A 136 -18.00 16.27 -19.74
CA THR A 136 -18.26 15.36 -20.85
C THR A 136 -16.94 14.84 -21.43
N LYS A 137 -16.99 13.72 -22.16
CA LYS A 137 -15.80 13.14 -22.79
C LYS A 137 -15.16 14.09 -23.83
N ASP A 138 -15.93 14.98 -24.39
CA ASP A 138 -15.53 15.85 -25.50
C ASP A 138 -15.27 17.29 -25.05
N MET A 139 -15.30 17.60 -23.73
CA MET A 139 -15.19 18.97 -23.20
C MET A 139 -13.89 19.71 -23.55
N TYR A 140 -12.87 18.98 -24.01
CA TYR A 140 -11.57 19.53 -24.44
C TYR A 140 -11.33 19.38 -25.93
N ILE A 141 -12.35 18.99 -26.70
CA ILE A 141 -12.26 18.75 -28.14
C ILE A 141 -13.02 19.86 -28.88
N ASN A 142 -12.43 20.38 -29.92
CA ASN A 142 -13.07 21.35 -30.83
C ASN A 142 -14.14 20.66 -31.68
N GLN A 143 -15.00 21.43 -32.32
CA GLN A 143 -16.05 20.91 -33.18
C GLN A 143 -15.54 20.11 -34.40
N ASP A 144 -14.32 20.36 -34.83
CA ASP A 144 -13.63 19.63 -35.90
C ASP A 144 -12.95 18.31 -35.43
N GLY A 145 -13.08 17.98 -34.17
CA GLY A 145 -12.46 16.79 -33.55
C GLY A 145 -11.00 16.98 -33.15
N SER A 146 -10.41 18.15 -33.35
CA SER A 146 -9.05 18.43 -32.86
C SER A 146 -9.02 18.74 -31.37
N PHE A 147 -7.86 18.52 -30.70
CA PHE A 147 -7.66 18.97 -29.33
C PHE A 147 -7.64 20.50 -29.25
N ASN A 148 -8.23 21.02 -28.19
CA ASN A 148 -8.15 22.44 -27.89
C ASN A 148 -6.72 22.85 -27.53
N ASP A 149 -6.11 23.73 -28.29
CA ASP A 149 -4.73 24.21 -28.13
C ASP A 149 -4.52 25.09 -26.88
N LYS A 150 -5.60 25.58 -26.26
CA LYS A 150 -5.57 26.41 -25.02
C LYS A 150 -5.23 25.63 -23.75
N GLN A 151 -4.85 24.38 -23.86
CA GLN A 151 -4.49 23.53 -22.72
C GLN A 151 -5.56 23.50 -21.60
N LEU A 152 -6.83 23.54 -21.97
CA LEU A 152 -7.96 23.58 -21.02
C LEU A 152 -8.02 22.38 -20.09
N SER A 153 -7.41 21.26 -20.47
CA SER A 153 -7.29 20.05 -19.62
C SER A 153 -6.16 20.15 -18.60
N THR A 154 -5.30 21.16 -18.68
CA THR A 154 -4.11 21.30 -17.83
C THR A 154 -4.17 22.54 -16.96
N PHE A 155 -4.74 23.64 -17.46
CA PHE A 155 -4.79 24.92 -16.78
C PHE A 155 -6.21 25.48 -16.70
N GLY A 156 -6.48 26.16 -15.58
CA GLY A 156 -7.73 26.84 -15.34
C GLY A 156 -8.80 25.96 -14.69
N TYR A 157 -9.98 26.54 -14.50
CA TYR A 157 -11.07 25.91 -13.75
C TYR A 157 -11.65 24.65 -14.41
N LEU A 158 -11.55 24.50 -15.72
CA LEU A 158 -12.01 23.30 -16.42
C LEU A 158 -11.10 22.09 -16.22
N ALA A 159 -9.82 22.30 -15.83
CA ALA A 159 -8.89 21.24 -15.51
C ALA A 159 -9.07 20.69 -14.10
N SER A 160 -9.83 21.38 -13.24
CA SER A 160 -9.95 21.02 -11.82
C SER A 160 -10.92 19.85 -11.61
N GLY A 161 -10.47 18.84 -10.87
CA GLY A 161 -11.34 17.79 -10.34
C GLY A 161 -12.08 18.23 -9.09
N VAL A 162 -13.08 17.46 -8.67
CA VAL A 162 -13.74 17.61 -7.38
C VAL A 162 -12.87 16.93 -6.32
N PRO A 163 -12.37 17.66 -5.30
CA PRO A 163 -11.44 17.12 -4.30
C PRO A 163 -12.08 16.05 -3.43
N GLY A 164 -11.26 15.05 -3.07
CA GLY A 164 -11.67 13.95 -2.20
C GLY A 164 -10.96 13.91 -0.85
N THR A 165 -9.81 14.59 -0.70
CA THR A 165 -8.96 14.47 0.50
C THR A 165 -9.72 14.68 1.81
N VAL A 166 -10.40 15.81 1.98
CA VAL A 166 -11.11 16.12 3.23
C VAL A 166 -12.24 15.15 3.49
N ALA A 167 -13.01 14.80 2.44
CA ALA A 167 -14.13 13.85 2.58
C ALA A 167 -13.62 12.44 2.95
N GLY A 168 -12.55 11.97 2.32
CA GLY A 168 -11.97 10.65 2.61
C GLY A 168 -11.40 10.56 4.02
N LEU A 169 -10.62 11.56 4.44
CA LEU A 169 -10.07 11.60 5.80
C LEU A 169 -11.19 11.70 6.86
N TRP A 170 -12.26 12.42 6.57
CA TRP A 170 -13.44 12.49 7.43
C TRP A 170 -14.15 11.14 7.56
N GLU A 171 -14.29 10.37 6.45
CA GLU A 171 -14.86 9.03 6.52
C GLU A 171 -14.01 8.07 7.38
N VAL A 172 -12.68 8.14 7.27
CA VAL A 172 -11.78 7.37 8.14
C VAL A 172 -11.97 7.76 9.59
N HIS A 173 -11.99 9.07 9.90
CA HIS A 173 -12.16 9.58 11.27
C HIS A 173 -13.48 9.16 11.92
N LYS A 174 -14.57 9.12 11.15
CA LYS A 174 -15.88 8.69 11.69
C LYS A 174 -15.95 7.19 11.97
N LYS A 175 -15.22 6.41 11.20
CA LYS A 175 -15.35 4.95 11.23
C LYS A 175 -14.39 4.28 12.20
N PHE A 176 -13.23 4.83 12.39
CA PHE A 176 -12.12 4.26 13.15
C PHE A 176 -11.61 5.18 14.26
#